data_677c61e26fc16c04ee42c18b3c5b54f6
#
_entry.id   677c61e26fc16c04ee42c18b3c5b54f6
#
_cell.length_a   1.000
_cell.length_b   1.000
_cell.length_c   1.000
_cell.angle_alpha   90.00
_cell.angle_beta   90.00
_cell.angle_gamma   90.00
#
_symmetry.space_group_name_H-M   'P 1'
#
loop_
_entity.id
_entity.type
_entity.pdbx_description
1 polymer ?
#
loop_
_entity_poly.entity_id
_entity_poly.type
_entity_poly.pdbx_seq_one_letter_code
_entity_poly.pdbx_strand_id
1 'polypeptide(L)'
;MTVAPKALAHVVYRTRRMAEMLDWYGAVFGARVQHQNPAMAFLTFDDEHHRFAFLDLSVIDPEGSDPETKCWTGVDHLAWTYPSLKDLFDTYVSCKSR
;
A
#
# COMPACT_ATOMS: atom_id res chain seq x y z
N MET A 1 19.80 16.92 -12.35
CA MET A 1 18.79 17.59 -11.52
C MET A 1 17.90 16.57 -10.85
N THR A 2 17.65 16.78 -9.58
CA THR A 2 16.77 15.90 -8.82
C THR A 2 15.33 16.39 -8.93
N VAL A 3 14.41 15.48 -9.19
CA VAL A 3 12.98 15.77 -9.24
C VAL A 3 12.31 15.11 -8.04
N ALA A 4 11.54 15.89 -7.30
CA ALA A 4 10.78 15.37 -6.18
C ALA A 4 9.53 14.64 -6.66
N PRO A 5 9.07 13.62 -5.92
CA PRO A 5 7.76 13.04 -6.22
C PRO A 5 6.66 14.08 -6.06
N LYS A 6 5.59 13.92 -6.81
CA LYS A 6 4.42 14.79 -6.75
C LYS A 6 3.61 14.57 -5.47
N ALA A 7 3.43 13.32 -5.09
CA ALA A 7 2.61 12.94 -3.96
C ALA A 7 2.87 11.51 -3.53
N LEU A 8 2.47 11.20 -2.31
CA LEU A 8 2.34 9.82 -1.86
C LEU A 8 1.09 9.25 -2.51
N ALA A 9 1.23 8.18 -3.29
CA ALA A 9 0.09 7.57 -3.96
C ALA A 9 -0.71 6.69 -2.99
N HIS A 10 -0.05 5.74 -2.36
CA HIS A 10 -0.72 4.84 -1.43
C HIS A 10 0.26 4.20 -0.45
N VAL A 11 -0.29 3.65 0.60
CA VAL A 11 0.42 2.83 1.57
C VAL A 11 -0.25 1.46 1.64
N VAL A 12 0.57 0.42 1.73
CA VAL A 12 0.11 -0.96 1.87
C VAL A 12 0.51 -1.47 3.24
N TYR A 13 -0.47 -2.00 3.96
CA TYR A 13 -0.29 -2.57 5.28
C TYR A 13 -0.49 -4.08 5.26
N ARG A 14 0.24 -4.77 6.08
CA ARG A 14 -0.01 -6.18 6.41
C ARG A 14 -0.77 -6.24 7.72
N THR A 15 -1.84 -7.02 7.76
CA THR A 15 -2.67 -7.12 8.95
C THR A 15 -3.19 -8.53 9.14
N ARG A 16 -3.43 -8.89 10.39
CA ARG A 16 -4.18 -10.10 10.75
C ARG A 16 -5.59 -9.76 11.22
N ARG A 17 -5.98 -8.49 11.08
CA ARG A 17 -7.26 -7.95 11.54
C ARG A 17 -7.97 -7.19 10.43
N MET A 18 -8.16 -7.84 9.28
CA MET A 18 -8.71 -7.20 8.10
C MET A 18 -10.04 -6.49 8.39
N ALA A 19 -10.98 -7.18 9.03
CA ALA A 19 -12.30 -6.60 9.30
C ALA A 19 -12.22 -5.33 10.14
N GLU A 20 -11.37 -5.34 11.18
CA GLU A 20 -11.19 -4.16 12.03
C GLU A 20 -10.53 -3.02 11.27
N MET A 21 -9.57 -3.31 10.40
CA MET A 21 -8.91 -2.30 9.58
C MET A 21 -9.89 -1.64 8.61
N LEU A 22 -10.69 -2.43 7.93
CA LEU A 22 -11.70 -1.90 7.00
C LEU A 22 -12.70 -1.02 7.74
N ASP A 23 -13.16 -1.46 8.88
CA ASP A 23 -14.12 -0.71 9.69
C ASP A 23 -13.53 0.61 10.17
N TRP A 24 -12.33 0.58 10.71
CA TRP A 24 -11.68 1.78 11.25
C TRP A 24 -11.39 2.82 10.17
N TYR A 25 -10.82 2.38 9.05
CA TYR A 25 -10.48 3.29 7.96
C TYR A 25 -11.72 3.85 7.27
N GLY A 26 -12.78 3.05 7.18
CA GLY A 26 -14.07 3.54 6.72
C GLY A 26 -14.65 4.60 7.64
N ALA A 27 -14.61 4.36 8.96
CA ALA A 27 -15.17 5.27 9.94
C ALA A 27 -14.38 6.58 10.07
N VAL A 28 -13.03 6.49 10.05
CA VAL A 28 -12.18 7.65 10.34
C VAL A 28 -11.92 8.50 9.09
N PHE A 29 -11.66 7.86 7.95
CA PHE A 29 -11.32 8.57 6.72
C PHE A 29 -12.44 8.62 5.70
N GLY A 30 -13.56 7.96 5.96
CA GLY A 30 -14.59 7.82 4.94
C GLY A 30 -14.13 6.97 3.76
N ALA A 31 -13.14 6.11 3.98
CA ALA A 31 -12.60 5.29 2.91
C ALA A 31 -13.61 4.22 2.50
N ARG A 32 -13.73 4.04 1.18
CA ARG A 32 -14.62 3.02 0.59
C ARG A 32 -13.77 1.93 -0.03
N VAL A 33 -14.28 0.72 -0.03
CA VAL A 33 -13.63 -0.41 -0.68
C VAL A 33 -13.74 -0.24 -2.20
N GLN A 34 -12.61 -0.09 -2.87
CA GLN A 34 -12.54 0.03 -4.32
C GLN A 34 -12.47 -1.34 -4.97
N HIS A 35 -11.74 -2.26 -4.35
CA HIS A 35 -11.62 -3.65 -4.79
C HIS A 35 -11.27 -4.51 -3.59
N GLN A 36 -11.78 -5.74 -3.58
CA GLN A 36 -11.47 -6.69 -2.51
C GLN A 36 -11.49 -8.12 -3.06
N ASN A 37 -10.55 -8.92 -2.58
CA ASN A 37 -10.55 -10.36 -2.76
C ASN A 37 -10.26 -11.03 -1.41
N PRO A 38 -10.22 -12.38 -1.30
CA PRO A 38 -10.00 -13.02 -0.01
C PRO A 38 -8.70 -12.64 0.72
N ALA A 39 -7.68 -12.22 -0.02
CA ALA A 39 -6.35 -11.95 0.55
C ALA A 39 -6.03 -10.47 0.71
N MET A 40 -6.78 -9.57 0.06
CA MET A 40 -6.45 -8.15 0.10
C MET A 40 -7.66 -7.27 -0.13
N ALA A 41 -7.54 -6.00 0.28
CA ALA A 41 -8.54 -4.98 0.04
C ALA A 41 -7.85 -3.67 -0.35
N PHE A 42 -8.43 -2.98 -1.33
CA PHE A 42 -8.00 -1.65 -1.75
C PHE A 42 -9.07 -0.64 -1.40
N LEU A 43 -8.70 0.40 -0.66
CA LEU A 43 -9.61 1.44 -0.20
C LEU A 43 -9.15 2.79 -0.72
N THR A 44 -10.11 3.67 -0.96
CA THR A 44 -9.81 5.05 -1.33
C THR A 44 -10.82 5.99 -0.72
N PHE A 45 -10.44 7.25 -0.59
CA PHE A 45 -11.34 8.33 -0.18
C PHE A 45 -11.40 9.45 -1.21
N ASP A 46 -10.70 9.30 -2.35
CA ASP A 46 -10.65 10.31 -3.41
C ASP A 46 -10.55 9.65 -4.79
N ASP A 47 -9.97 10.33 -5.77
CA ASP A 47 -9.90 9.87 -7.15
C ASP A 47 -8.78 8.86 -7.41
N GLU A 48 -7.86 8.69 -6.49
CA GLU A 48 -6.82 7.66 -6.64
C GLU A 48 -7.45 6.28 -6.57
N HIS A 49 -6.94 5.32 -7.35
CA HIS A 49 -7.49 3.96 -7.34
C HIS A 49 -7.55 3.40 -5.92
N HIS A 50 -6.46 3.57 -5.18
CA HIS A 50 -6.43 3.24 -3.76
C HIS A 50 -5.43 4.13 -3.04
N ARG A 51 -5.78 4.52 -1.83
CA ARG A 51 -4.90 5.22 -0.90
C ARG A 51 -4.37 4.27 0.16
N PHE A 52 -5.15 3.26 0.49
CA PHE A 52 -4.80 2.22 1.43
C PHE A 52 -5.01 0.87 0.78
N ALA A 53 -4.10 -0.05 1.02
CA ALA A 53 -4.29 -1.45 0.70
C ALA A 53 -3.93 -2.27 1.93
N PHE A 54 -4.65 -3.37 2.12
CA PHE A 54 -4.41 -4.28 3.23
C PHE A 54 -4.19 -5.67 2.69
N LEU A 55 -3.11 -6.30 3.12
CA LEU A 55 -2.83 -7.70 2.87
C LEU A 55 -3.23 -8.48 4.11
N ASP A 56 -4.09 -9.47 3.93
CA ASP A 56 -4.59 -10.29 5.03
C ASP A 56 -3.65 -11.46 5.29
N LEU A 57 -2.81 -11.30 6.30
CA LEU A 57 -1.84 -12.35 6.65
C LEU A 57 -2.52 -13.61 7.18
N SER A 58 -3.74 -13.51 7.69
CA SER A 58 -4.47 -14.70 8.14
C SER A 58 -4.87 -15.60 6.97
N VAL A 59 -4.85 -15.07 5.74
CA VAL A 59 -5.09 -15.82 4.50
C VAL A 59 -3.78 -16.15 3.80
N ILE A 60 -2.86 -15.19 3.69
CA ILE A 60 -1.60 -15.34 2.97
C ILE A 60 -0.64 -16.27 3.72
N ASP A 61 -0.58 -16.11 5.03
CA ASP A 61 0.32 -16.88 5.89
C ASP A 61 -0.39 -17.18 7.22
N PRO A 62 -1.40 -18.09 7.20
CA PRO A 62 -2.23 -18.34 8.38
C PRO A 62 -1.43 -18.84 9.58
N GLU A 63 -0.34 -19.56 9.34
CA GLU A 63 0.46 -20.15 10.42
C GLU A 63 1.61 -19.26 10.90
N GLY A 64 1.89 -18.17 10.18
CA GLY A 64 3.02 -17.29 10.52
C GLY A 64 4.36 -17.94 10.33
N SER A 65 4.47 -18.90 9.40
CA SER A 65 5.67 -19.68 9.17
C SER A 65 6.55 -19.19 8.03
N ASP A 66 6.01 -18.33 7.15
CA ASP A 66 6.77 -17.76 6.05
C ASP A 66 7.78 -16.75 6.60
N PRO A 67 9.09 -16.93 6.31
CA PRO A 67 10.10 -16.00 6.80
C PRO A 67 9.88 -14.54 6.37
N GLU A 68 9.24 -14.31 5.21
CA GLU A 68 9.00 -12.97 4.70
C GLU A 68 7.81 -12.29 5.35
N THR A 69 6.83 -13.06 5.81
CA THR A 69 5.61 -12.51 6.44
C THR A 69 5.56 -12.78 7.94
N LYS A 70 6.48 -13.58 8.44
CA LYS A 70 6.49 -14.03 9.82
C LYS A 70 6.51 -12.87 10.79
N CYS A 71 5.54 -12.82 11.68
CA CYS A 71 5.40 -11.81 12.72
C CYS A 71 5.29 -10.36 12.21
N TRP A 72 5.14 -10.19 10.91
CA TRP A 72 5.13 -8.84 10.33
C TRP A 72 3.71 -8.35 10.11
N THR A 73 3.27 -7.47 10.99
CA THR A 73 2.17 -6.55 10.73
C THR A 73 2.77 -5.16 10.56
N GLY A 74 2.04 -4.25 9.94
CA GLY A 74 2.48 -2.90 9.71
C GLY A 74 2.65 -2.58 8.24
N VAL A 75 3.54 -1.65 7.92
CA VAL A 75 3.71 -1.16 6.55
C VAL A 75 4.44 -2.20 5.70
N ASP A 76 3.81 -2.60 4.59
CA ASP A 76 4.42 -3.45 3.58
C ASP A 76 5.28 -2.62 2.63
N HIS A 77 4.67 -1.59 2.02
CA HIS A 77 5.40 -0.65 1.17
C HIS A 77 4.62 0.65 1.02
N LEU A 78 5.34 1.64 0.50
CA LEU A 78 4.78 2.94 0.13
C LEU A 78 4.96 3.13 -1.38
N ALA A 79 4.06 3.85 -2.01
CA ALA A 79 4.16 4.20 -3.42
C ALA A 79 4.11 5.71 -3.59
N TRP A 80 4.99 6.23 -4.42
CA TRP A 80 5.10 7.66 -4.69
C TRP A 80 4.76 7.92 -6.15
N THR A 81 4.04 9.02 -6.39
CA THR A 81 3.69 9.45 -7.74
C THR A 81 4.67 10.53 -8.20
N TYR A 82 5.23 10.36 -9.38
CA TYR A 82 6.05 11.38 -10.03
C TYR A 82 5.23 12.18 -11.04
N PRO A 83 5.63 13.43 -11.33
CA PRO A 83 4.86 14.30 -12.23
C PRO A 83 4.75 13.75 -13.65
N SER A 84 5.73 12.97 -14.10
CA SER A 84 5.75 12.41 -15.45
C SER A 84 6.51 11.09 -15.47
N LEU A 85 6.30 10.32 -16.54
CA LEU A 85 7.04 9.09 -16.78
C LEU A 85 8.53 9.38 -16.94
N LYS A 86 8.88 10.50 -17.59
CA LYS A 86 10.26 10.92 -17.72
C LYS A 86 10.92 11.13 -16.37
N ASP A 87 10.24 11.82 -15.45
CA ASP A 87 10.77 12.08 -14.12
C ASP A 87 10.96 10.78 -13.34
N LEU A 88 10.07 9.84 -13.48
CA LEU A 88 10.20 8.53 -12.86
C LEU A 88 11.43 7.79 -13.39
N PHE A 89 11.62 7.77 -14.72
CA PHE A 89 12.78 7.12 -15.31
C PHE A 89 14.09 7.82 -14.94
N ASP A 90 14.11 9.14 -14.93
CA ASP A 90 15.30 9.90 -14.52
C ASP A 90 15.69 9.56 -13.08
N THR A 91 14.70 9.44 -12.20
CA THR A 91 14.90 9.04 -10.82
C THR A 91 15.44 7.62 -10.72
N TYR A 92 14.90 6.70 -11.51
CA TYR A 92 15.37 5.32 -11.55
C TYR A 92 16.85 5.26 -11.95
N VAL A 93 17.23 5.98 -13.01
CA VAL A 93 18.61 6.03 -13.47
C VAL A 93 19.52 6.62 -12.38
N SER A 94 19.08 7.69 -11.72
CA SER A 94 19.82 8.30 -10.61
C SER A 94 20.02 7.30 -9.47
N CYS A 95 18.99 6.56 -9.12
CA CYS A 95 19.07 5.56 -8.06
C CYS A 95 20.05 4.44 -8.39
N LYS A 96 20.13 4.03 -9.66
CA LYS A 96 21.04 2.96 -10.06
C LYS A 96 22.51 3.34 -9.89
N SER A 97 22.83 4.62 -9.91
CA SER A 97 24.22 5.10 -9.75
C SER A 97 24.62 5.33 -8.31
N ARG A 98 23.75 5.05 -7.37
CA ARG A 98 24.03 5.24 -5.94
C ARG A 98 24.48 3.92 -5.24
#